data_2f7ffe6fd719d6d2673a55e2069f315e
#
_entry.id   2f7ffe6fd719d6d2673a55e2069f315e
#
_cell.length_a   1.000
_cell.length_b   1.000
_cell.length_c   1.000
_cell.angle_alpha   90.00
_cell.angle_beta   90.00
_cell.angle_gamma   90.00
#
_symmetry.space_group_name_H-M   'P 1'
#
loop_
_entity.id
_entity.type
_entity.pdbx_description
1 polymer ?
#
loop_
_entity_poly.entity_id
_entity_poly.type
_entity_poly.pdbx_seq_one_letter_code
_entity_poly.pdbx_strand_id
1 'polypeptide(L)'
;MKLIFLHGLGQDAHSWQGVQDALSPLQSESFAIFSHPSESYQEAKERLTEYLQQESEPFILVGLSLGGVLALDFSSQDLPQLKGLVLSGTQYKLNTNLLYRLQILLFRLIPKHVFEKQGANKQHMLQIFTELKTINLTDTAKTCPLPS
;
A
#
# COMPACT_ATOMS: atom_id res chain seq x y z
N MET A 1 14.07 4.96 -15.57
CA MET A 1 12.91 4.23 -15.00
C MET A 1 13.09 4.20 -13.48
N LYS A 2 12.11 4.63 -12.76
CA LYS A 2 12.12 4.86 -11.31
C LYS A 2 11.31 3.79 -10.57
N LEU A 3 11.72 3.43 -9.37
CA LEU A 3 10.93 2.58 -8.47
C LEU A 3 10.24 3.46 -7.42
N ILE A 4 8.94 3.28 -7.25
CA ILE A 4 8.16 3.98 -6.22
C ILE A 4 7.64 2.94 -5.23
N PHE A 5 8.10 3.03 -3.99
CA PHE A 5 7.79 2.08 -2.94
C PHE A 5 6.60 2.52 -2.10
N LEU A 6 5.67 1.59 -1.89
CA LEU A 6 4.48 1.75 -1.06
C LEU A 6 4.54 0.77 0.11
N HIS A 7 4.60 1.29 1.33
CA HIS A 7 4.77 0.50 2.54
C HIS A 7 3.48 -0.22 2.99
N GLY A 8 3.59 -1.16 3.92
CA GLY A 8 2.46 -1.83 4.54
C GLY A 8 1.79 -1.00 5.65
N LEU A 9 0.61 -1.45 6.09
CA LEU A 9 -0.08 -0.82 7.22
C LEU A 9 0.75 -0.96 8.51
N GLY A 10 0.89 0.14 9.25
CA GLY A 10 1.71 0.19 10.46
C GLY A 10 3.21 0.39 10.21
N GLN A 11 3.59 0.61 8.97
CA GLN A 11 4.93 0.98 8.54
C GLN A 11 4.96 2.44 8.06
N ASP A 12 6.12 2.91 7.66
CA ASP A 12 6.34 4.23 7.07
C ASP A 12 7.25 4.14 5.82
N ALA A 13 7.51 5.28 5.21
CA ALA A 13 8.36 5.36 4.02
C ALA A 13 9.80 4.86 4.26
N HIS A 14 10.33 4.96 5.49
CA HIS A 14 11.68 4.50 5.83
C HIS A 14 11.82 2.97 5.85
N SER A 15 10.70 2.25 5.90
CA SER A 15 10.68 0.78 5.90
C SER A 15 11.36 0.17 4.66
N TRP A 16 11.49 0.95 3.60
CA TRP A 16 12.13 0.52 2.36
C TRP A 16 13.61 0.93 2.22
N GLN A 17 14.15 1.70 3.17
CA GLN A 17 15.50 2.26 3.06
C GLN A 17 16.56 1.22 2.76
N GLY A 18 16.56 0.08 3.46
CA GLY A 18 17.55 -0.98 3.23
C GLY A 18 17.45 -1.61 1.83
N VAL A 19 16.24 -1.68 1.26
CA VAL A 19 16.03 -2.17 -0.12
C VAL A 19 16.51 -1.13 -1.12
N GLN A 20 16.20 0.14 -0.90
CA GLN A 20 16.66 1.24 -1.76
C GLN A 20 18.19 1.35 -1.80
N ASP A 21 18.84 1.21 -0.66
CA ASP A 21 20.30 1.21 -0.55
C ASP A 21 20.92 0.04 -1.33
N ALA A 22 20.32 -1.15 -1.24
CA ALA A 22 20.78 -2.35 -1.94
C ALA A 22 20.56 -2.28 -3.47
N LEU A 23 19.58 -1.50 -3.91
CA LEU A 23 19.27 -1.31 -5.33
C LEU A 23 20.05 -0.16 -5.98
N SER A 24 20.83 0.61 -5.19
CA SER A 24 21.67 1.69 -5.74
C SER A 24 22.58 1.17 -6.87
N PRO A 25 22.70 1.84 -8.03
CA PRO A 25 22.29 3.23 -8.33
C PRO A 25 20.89 3.40 -8.99
N LEU A 26 19.98 2.44 -8.88
CA LEU A 26 18.64 2.62 -9.43
C LEU A 26 17.91 3.77 -8.73
N GLN A 27 17.26 4.63 -9.52
CA GLN A 27 16.42 5.68 -8.98
C GLN A 27 15.23 5.07 -8.24
N SER A 28 15.09 5.41 -6.98
CA SER A 28 13.99 4.90 -6.16
C SER A 28 13.58 5.90 -5.09
N GLU A 29 12.31 5.90 -4.76
CA GLU A 29 11.77 6.69 -3.66
C GLU A 29 10.63 5.96 -2.97
N SER A 30 10.32 6.34 -1.74
CA SER A 30 9.24 5.79 -0.94
C SER A 30 8.18 6.85 -0.71
N PHE A 31 6.92 6.50 -1.00
CA PHE A 31 5.77 7.35 -0.72
C PHE A 31 5.20 7.02 0.66
N ALA A 32 5.00 8.03 1.50
CA ALA A 32 4.32 7.88 2.78
C ALA A 32 2.81 7.74 2.53
N ILE A 33 2.28 6.52 2.62
CA ILE A 33 0.87 6.23 2.31
C ILE A 33 -0.07 7.06 3.18
N PHE A 34 0.23 7.21 4.46
CA PHE A 34 -0.53 8.07 5.36
C PHE A 34 0.29 9.27 5.80
N SER A 35 -0.29 10.47 5.69
CA SER A 35 0.32 11.72 6.15
C SER A 35 0.01 12.02 7.61
N HIS A 36 -1.09 11.47 8.15
CA HIS A 36 -1.51 11.63 9.55
C HIS A 36 -2.36 10.44 10.04
N PRO A 37 -2.45 10.23 11.39
CA PRO A 37 -3.05 9.04 11.98
C PRO A 37 -4.58 8.90 11.86
N SER A 38 -5.26 9.80 11.16
CA SER A 38 -6.70 9.75 10.91
C SER A 38 -7.07 9.77 9.43
N GLU A 39 -6.05 9.73 8.55
CA GLU A 39 -6.26 9.72 7.10
C GLU A 39 -6.93 8.41 6.68
N SER A 40 -8.01 8.51 5.91
CA SER A 40 -8.71 7.36 5.35
C SER A 40 -7.93 6.74 4.19
N TYR A 41 -8.30 5.52 3.82
CA TYR A 41 -7.75 4.87 2.61
C TYR A 41 -8.04 5.70 1.35
N GLN A 42 -9.22 6.29 1.25
CA GLN A 42 -9.60 7.08 0.09
C GLN A 42 -8.78 8.37 -0.03
N GLU A 43 -8.59 9.10 1.08
CA GLU A 43 -7.74 10.31 1.10
C GLU A 43 -6.29 9.98 0.74
N ALA A 44 -5.74 8.89 1.30
CA ALA A 44 -4.40 8.41 0.95
C ALA A 44 -4.29 8.06 -0.55
N LYS A 45 -5.32 7.43 -1.12
CA LYS A 45 -5.40 7.10 -2.54
C LYS A 45 -5.43 8.37 -3.41
N GLU A 46 -6.23 9.36 -3.05
CA GLU A 46 -6.31 10.63 -3.77
C GLU A 46 -4.95 11.34 -3.78
N ARG A 47 -4.29 11.43 -2.64
CA ARG A 47 -2.96 12.04 -2.52
C ARG A 47 -1.90 11.27 -3.32
N LEU A 48 -1.96 9.94 -3.34
CA LEU A 48 -1.08 9.13 -4.19
C LEU A 48 -1.40 9.35 -5.67
N THR A 49 -2.67 9.53 -6.04
CA THR A 49 -3.07 9.86 -7.41
C THR A 49 -2.41 11.15 -7.89
N GLU A 50 -2.52 12.22 -7.10
CA GLU A 50 -1.92 13.51 -7.41
C GLU A 50 -0.39 13.40 -7.56
N TYR A 51 0.25 12.65 -6.68
CA TYR A 51 1.68 12.40 -6.73
C TYR A 51 2.08 11.66 -8.02
N LEU A 52 1.39 10.56 -8.37
CA LEU A 52 1.72 9.76 -9.55
C LEU A 52 1.42 10.46 -10.87
N GLN A 53 0.42 11.34 -10.91
CA GLN A 53 0.11 12.15 -12.09
C GLN A 53 1.17 13.20 -12.41
N GLN A 54 1.97 13.60 -11.42
CA GLN A 54 3.09 14.55 -11.61
C GLN A 54 4.36 13.85 -12.12
N GLU A 55 4.39 12.51 -12.10
CA GLU A 55 5.54 11.76 -12.57
C GLU A 55 5.67 11.87 -14.10
N SER A 56 6.78 12.41 -14.54
CA SER A 56 7.11 12.55 -15.97
C SER A 56 7.93 11.37 -16.53
N GLU A 57 8.62 10.64 -15.67
CA GLU A 57 9.44 9.50 -16.04
C GLU A 57 8.67 8.18 -15.88
N PRO A 58 9.00 7.16 -16.70
CA PRO A 58 8.46 5.81 -16.51
C PRO A 58 8.82 5.25 -15.14
N PHE A 59 7.83 4.68 -14.44
CA PHE A 59 8.01 4.11 -13.11
C PHE A 59 7.37 2.73 -12.94
N ILE A 60 7.81 2.03 -11.90
CA ILE A 60 7.25 0.77 -11.39
C ILE A 60 6.77 1.03 -9.96
N LEU A 61 5.56 0.60 -9.62
CA LEU A 61 5.08 0.57 -8.25
C LEU A 61 5.50 -0.71 -7.56
N VAL A 62 6.12 -0.59 -6.40
CA VAL A 62 6.53 -1.71 -5.55
C VAL A 62 5.74 -1.64 -4.25
N GLY A 63 4.79 -2.53 -4.06
CA GLY A 63 3.85 -2.49 -2.94
C GLY A 63 3.94 -3.68 -2.01
N LEU A 64 4.01 -3.41 -0.70
CA LEU A 64 3.92 -4.42 0.35
C LEU A 64 2.55 -4.37 1.03
N SER A 65 1.84 -5.50 1.08
CA SER A 65 0.57 -5.63 1.78
C SER A 65 -0.45 -4.54 1.36
N LEU A 66 -0.77 -3.56 2.22
CA LEU A 66 -1.61 -2.41 1.89
C LEU A 66 -1.08 -1.61 0.69
N GLY A 67 0.23 -1.37 0.64
CA GLY A 67 0.88 -0.71 -0.50
C GLY A 67 0.69 -1.49 -1.80
N GLY A 68 0.65 -2.83 -1.71
CA GLY A 68 0.34 -3.67 -2.86
C GLY A 68 -1.13 -3.59 -3.29
N VAL A 69 -2.07 -3.44 -2.35
CA VAL A 69 -3.49 -3.20 -2.66
C VAL A 69 -3.65 -1.90 -3.43
N LEU A 70 -3.01 -0.82 -2.96
CA LEU A 70 -2.97 0.47 -3.65
C LEU A 70 -2.35 0.34 -5.05
N ALA A 71 -1.17 -0.27 -5.17
CA ALA A 71 -0.49 -0.45 -6.45
C ALA A 71 -1.36 -1.21 -7.47
N LEU A 72 -2.04 -2.27 -7.03
CA LEU A 72 -2.95 -3.03 -7.88
C LEU A 72 -4.18 -2.20 -8.29
N ASP A 73 -4.75 -1.42 -7.38
CA ASP A 73 -5.88 -0.52 -7.66
C ASP A 73 -5.51 0.52 -8.73
N PHE A 74 -4.28 1.04 -8.68
CA PHE A 74 -3.75 1.98 -9.68
C PHE A 74 -3.52 1.36 -11.06
N SER A 75 -3.35 0.04 -11.17
CA SER A 75 -3.15 -0.63 -12.46
C SER A 75 -4.32 -0.49 -13.43
N SER A 76 -5.50 -0.15 -12.93
CA SER A 76 -6.71 0.10 -13.72
C SER A 76 -6.90 1.57 -14.12
N GLN A 77 -6.02 2.45 -13.67
CA GLN A 77 -6.07 3.88 -13.99
C GLN A 77 -5.24 4.19 -15.25
N ASP A 78 -5.61 5.25 -15.93
CA ASP A 78 -4.84 5.76 -17.07
C ASP A 78 -3.61 6.54 -16.57
N LEU A 79 -2.55 5.81 -16.28
CA LEU A 79 -1.25 6.33 -15.89
C LEU A 79 -0.20 5.90 -16.91
N PRO A 80 0.04 6.70 -17.96
CA PRO A 80 0.93 6.31 -19.07
C PRO A 80 2.37 5.98 -18.65
N GLN A 81 2.82 6.55 -17.52
CA GLN A 81 4.17 6.33 -16.99
C GLN A 81 4.28 5.08 -16.12
N LEU A 82 3.18 4.49 -15.67
CA LEU A 82 3.19 3.23 -14.92
C LEU A 82 3.51 2.06 -15.87
N LYS A 83 4.66 1.41 -15.68
CA LYS A 83 5.18 0.36 -16.56
C LYS A 83 5.16 -1.04 -15.96
N GLY A 84 4.92 -1.17 -14.68
CA GLY A 84 4.87 -2.47 -14.02
C GLY A 84 4.53 -2.37 -12.54
N LEU A 85 4.23 -3.54 -11.97
CA LEU A 85 3.94 -3.71 -10.55
C LEU A 85 4.85 -4.78 -9.95
N VAL A 86 5.30 -4.55 -8.72
CA VAL A 86 5.88 -5.58 -7.85
C VAL A 86 5.04 -5.67 -6.59
N LEU A 87 4.38 -6.79 -6.38
CA LEU A 87 3.42 -6.98 -5.29
C LEU A 87 3.94 -8.03 -4.30
N SER A 88 4.06 -7.67 -3.04
CA SER A 88 4.48 -8.56 -1.97
C SER A 88 3.43 -8.63 -0.87
N GLY A 89 3.01 -9.86 -0.48
CA GLY A 89 2.03 -10.08 0.56
C GLY A 89 0.67 -9.41 0.31
N THR A 90 0.32 -9.17 -0.94
CA THR A 90 -0.87 -8.42 -1.37
C THR A 90 -2.09 -9.33 -1.44
N GLN A 91 -3.20 -8.88 -0.88
CA GLN A 91 -4.50 -9.55 -0.99
C GLN A 91 -5.44 -8.68 -1.83
N TYR A 92 -5.92 -9.20 -2.94
CA TYR A 92 -6.85 -8.51 -3.85
C TYR A 92 -8.33 -8.66 -3.47
N LYS A 93 -8.64 -9.55 -2.52
CA LYS A 93 -10.00 -9.79 -2.01
C LYS A 93 -9.96 -10.04 -0.51
N LEU A 94 -10.35 -9.04 0.27
CA LEU A 94 -10.21 -9.05 1.73
C LEU A 94 -11.47 -9.52 2.47
N ASN A 95 -12.67 -9.37 1.87
CA ASN A 95 -13.95 -9.56 2.54
C ASN A 95 -14.32 -11.02 2.84
N THR A 96 -13.75 -12.00 2.14
CA THR A 96 -14.10 -13.43 2.26
C THR A 96 -13.06 -14.26 3.01
N ASN A 97 -11.92 -13.70 3.37
CA ASN A 97 -10.84 -14.44 3.99
C ASN A 97 -11.04 -14.55 5.52
N LEU A 98 -11.26 -15.78 6.01
CA LEU A 98 -11.37 -16.05 7.44
C LEU A 98 -10.13 -15.62 8.22
N LEU A 99 -8.94 -15.76 7.63
CA LEU A 99 -7.68 -15.33 8.23
C LEU A 99 -7.64 -13.82 8.44
N TYR A 100 -8.16 -13.04 7.50
CA TYR A 100 -8.26 -11.59 7.64
C TYR A 100 -9.19 -11.18 8.79
N ARG A 101 -10.33 -11.86 8.93
CA ARG A 101 -11.25 -11.63 10.05
C ARG A 101 -10.61 -11.99 11.39
N LEU A 102 -9.86 -13.10 11.45
CA LEU A 102 -9.12 -13.52 12.63
C LEU A 102 -8.01 -12.52 12.95
N GLN A 103 -7.29 -12.03 11.96
CA GLN A 103 -6.25 -11.00 12.13
C GLN A 103 -6.83 -9.72 12.75
N ILE A 104 -7.96 -9.21 12.27
CA ILE A 104 -8.64 -8.04 12.87
C ILE A 104 -9.02 -8.31 14.32
N LEU A 105 -9.54 -9.51 14.62
CA LEU A 105 -9.90 -9.88 15.98
C LEU A 105 -8.66 -9.89 16.89
N LEU A 106 -7.55 -10.47 16.43
CA LEU A 106 -6.28 -10.47 17.16
C LEU A 106 -5.77 -9.05 17.38
N PHE A 107 -5.81 -8.19 16.37
CA PHE A 107 -5.42 -6.78 16.50
C PHE A 107 -6.26 -6.03 17.55
N ARG A 108 -7.56 -6.34 17.65
CA ARG A 108 -8.43 -5.76 18.70
C ARG A 108 -8.01 -6.16 20.11
N LEU A 109 -7.51 -7.37 20.28
CA LEU A 109 -7.09 -7.90 21.58
C LEU A 109 -5.71 -7.38 22.04
N ILE A 110 -4.83 -6.98 21.11
CA ILE A 110 -3.52 -6.44 21.46
C ILE A 110 -3.66 -5.07 22.14
N PRO A 111 -3.04 -4.84 23.30
CA PRO A 111 -3.10 -3.56 24.01
C PRO A 111 -2.51 -2.40 23.18
N LYS A 112 -3.06 -1.19 23.36
CA LYS A 112 -2.62 0.00 22.60
C LYS A 112 -1.12 0.29 22.73
N HIS A 113 -0.55 0.12 23.92
CA HIS A 113 0.85 0.42 24.18
C HIS A 113 1.84 -0.41 23.33
N VAL A 114 1.41 -1.57 22.82
CA VAL A 114 2.23 -2.39 21.92
C VAL A 114 2.38 -1.71 20.56
N PHE A 115 1.31 -1.10 20.07
CA PHE A 115 1.33 -0.34 18.81
C PHE A 115 2.10 0.99 18.97
N GLU A 116 1.88 1.70 20.06
CA GLU A 116 2.53 2.97 20.37
C GLU A 116 4.06 2.85 20.43
N LYS A 117 4.57 1.74 20.99
CA LYS A 117 6.01 1.44 21.00
C LYS A 117 6.62 1.31 19.58
N GLN A 118 5.81 0.98 18.59
CA GLN A 118 6.22 0.84 17.20
C GLN A 118 5.84 2.08 16.36
N GLY A 119 5.38 3.17 16.98
CA GLY A 119 4.93 4.38 16.29
C GLY A 119 3.61 4.23 15.53
N ALA A 120 2.87 3.14 15.74
CA ALA A 120 1.62 2.87 15.05
C ALA A 120 0.40 3.26 15.89
N ASN A 121 -0.64 3.79 15.23
CA ASN A 121 -1.92 4.12 15.86
C ASN A 121 -2.92 2.97 15.68
N LYS A 122 -3.25 2.29 16.79
CA LYS A 122 -4.18 1.15 16.77
C LYS A 122 -5.56 1.49 16.20
N GLN A 123 -6.11 2.66 16.53
CA GLN A 123 -7.44 3.07 16.06
C GLN A 123 -7.44 3.29 14.54
N HIS A 124 -6.43 3.97 14.04
CA HIS A 124 -6.24 4.19 12.61
C HIS A 124 -6.08 2.85 11.85
N MET A 125 -5.27 1.93 12.36
CA MET A 125 -5.12 0.61 11.75
C MET A 125 -6.44 -0.16 11.67
N LEU A 126 -7.26 -0.12 12.73
CA LEU A 126 -8.58 -0.76 12.73
C LEU A 126 -9.57 -0.09 11.77
N GLN A 127 -9.50 1.24 11.65
CA GLN A 127 -10.27 1.99 10.66
C GLN A 127 -9.92 1.53 9.25
N ILE A 128 -8.64 1.55 8.89
CA ILE A 128 -8.17 1.12 7.55
C ILE A 128 -8.56 -0.33 7.28
N PHE A 129 -8.41 -1.25 8.22
CA PHE A 129 -8.89 -2.63 8.05
C PHE A 129 -10.40 -2.71 7.77
N THR A 130 -11.19 -1.81 8.35
CA THR A 130 -12.64 -1.77 8.12
C THR A 130 -12.96 -1.25 6.71
N GLU A 131 -12.27 -0.23 6.26
CA GLU A 131 -12.40 0.33 4.91
C GLU A 131 -11.97 -0.69 3.84
N LEU A 132 -10.86 -1.38 4.06
CA LEU A 132 -10.34 -2.41 3.15
C LEU A 132 -11.30 -3.59 2.94
N LYS A 133 -12.22 -3.89 3.88
CA LYS A 133 -13.22 -4.96 3.70
C LYS A 133 -14.13 -4.74 2.50
N THR A 134 -14.34 -3.51 2.09
CA THR A 134 -15.19 -3.16 0.95
C THR A 134 -14.45 -3.31 -0.38
N ILE A 135 -13.13 -3.42 -0.35
CA ILE A 135 -12.29 -3.47 -1.54
C ILE A 135 -12.28 -4.89 -2.12
N ASN A 136 -12.58 -4.98 -3.41
CA ASN A 136 -12.49 -6.20 -4.19
C ASN A 136 -11.83 -5.88 -5.54
N LEU A 137 -10.57 -6.23 -5.66
CA LEU A 137 -9.76 -6.01 -6.87
C LEU A 137 -9.61 -7.29 -7.71
N THR A 138 -10.55 -8.24 -7.58
CA THR A 138 -10.47 -9.51 -8.31
C THR A 138 -10.43 -9.32 -9.81
N ASP A 139 -11.26 -8.43 -10.34
CA ASP A 139 -11.33 -8.19 -11.78
C ASP A 139 -10.11 -7.37 -12.23
N THR A 140 -9.70 -6.38 -11.44
CA THR A 140 -8.46 -5.62 -11.70
C THR A 140 -7.25 -6.55 -11.76
N ALA A 141 -7.12 -7.50 -10.84
CA ALA A 141 -6.02 -8.47 -10.84
C ALA A 141 -6.02 -9.40 -12.06
N LYS A 142 -7.21 -9.78 -12.57
CA LYS A 142 -7.33 -10.63 -13.75
C LYS A 142 -7.07 -9.91 -15.06
N THR A 143 -7.39 -8.63 -15.13
CA THR A 143 -7.33 -7.81 -16.34
C THR A 143 -6.14 -6.85 -16.36
N CYS A 144 -5.28 -6.91 -15.34
CA CYS A 144 -4.12 -6.04 -15.23
C CYS A 144 -3.21 -6.20 -16.48
N PRO A 145 -3.04 -5.13 -17.28
CA PRO A 145 -2.25 -5.21 -18.51
C PRO A 145 -0.75 -5.08 -18.25
N LEU A 146 -0.35 -4.81 -17.02
CA LEU A 146 1.02 -4.54 -16.64
C LEU A 146 1.75 -5.82 -16.24
N PRO A 147 3.05 -5.93 -16.55
CA PRO A 147 3.89 -6.99 -16.00
C PRO A 147 3.93 -6.91 -14.47
N SER A 148 3.84 -8.06 -13.82
CA SER A 148 3.82 -8.21 -12.37
C SER A 148 4.80 -9.29 -11.91
#